data_eb9492a1456455b211adf0bb5d6b9fc7
#
_entry.id   eb9492a1456455b211adf0bb5d6b9fc7
#
_cell.length_a   1.000
_cell.length_b   1.000
_cell.length_c   1.000
_cell.angle_alpha   90.00
_cell.angle_beta   90.00
_cell.angle_gamma   90.00
#
_symmetry.space_group_name_H-M   'P 1'
#
loop_
_entity.id
_entity.type
_entity.pdbx_description
1 polymer ?
#
loop_
_entity_poly.entity_id
_entity_poly.type
_entity_poly.pdbx_seq_one_letter_code
_entity_poly.pdbx_strand_id
1 'polypeptide(L)'
;MLMLSERRQIVDYGLKMIRSGLTTGSGGNLSILSPADNLIAISPSGIDYDDVTVADVVVVDRAGKIVDGDCKPSSELGFHLALYAARSEITAVVHTHSVYATTLACLHWELPAVHYLVAFSGDKVPLAPYATFGTDELAKNIIESIGSYNAVLLANHGLVAVASDMKNCFNVAEEILSLIHI
;
A
#
# COMPACT_ATOMS: atom_id res chain seq x y z
N MET A 1 -7.49 18.70 -13.65
CA MET A 1 -7.16 17.77 -12.54
C MET A 1 -7.85 16.44 -12.83
N LEU A 2 -7.08 15.45 -13.21
CA LEU A 2 -7.56 14.09 -13.49
C LEU A 2 -7.81 13.32 -12.19
N MET A 3 -8.66 12.29 -12.23
CA MET A 3 -8.93 11.36 -11.11
C MET A 3 -9.28 12.06 -9.78
N LEU A 4 -10.15 13.06 -9.83
CA LEU A 4 -10.47 13.89 -8.66
C LEU A 4 -11.08 13.08 -7.50
N SER A 5 -11.88 12.07 -7.81
CA SER A 5 -12.49 11.17 -6.82
C SER A 5 -11.42 10.33 -6.10
N GLU A 6 -10.50 9.75 -6.86
CA GLU A 6 -9.41 8.91 -6.36
C GLU A 6 -8.40 9.74 -5.56
N ARG A 7 -8.09 10.95 -6.02
CA ARG A 7 -7.24 11.89 -5.27
C ARG A 7 -7.82 12.21 -3.89
N ARG A 8 -9.14 12.50 -3.81
CA ARG A 8 -9.82 12.73 -2.53
C ARG A 8 -9.74 11.51 -1.62
N GLN A 9 -9.99 10.32 -2.15
CA GLN A 9 -9.85 9.10 -1.38
C GLN A 9 -8.43 8.92 -0.84
N ILE A 10 -7.38 9.20 -1.63
CA ILE A 10 -5.99 9.11 -1.15
C ILE A 10 -5.74 10.07 0.02
N VAL A 11 -6.23 11.31 -0.05
CA VAL A 11 -6.10 12.27 1.07
C VAL A 11 -6.86 11.77 2.30
N ASP A 12 -8.13 11.38 2.13
CA ASP A 12 -8.98 10.94 3.25
C ASP A 12 -8.42 9.68 3.94
N TYR A 13 -7.98 8.70 3.16
CA TYR A 13 -7.39 7.47 3.70
C TYR A 13 -5.95 7.67 4.20
N GLY A 14 -5.19 8.63 3.67
CA GLY A 14 -3.91 9.05 4.22
C GLY A 14 -4.05 9.60 5.64
N LEU A 15 -5.01 10.52 5.84
CA LEU A 15 -5.36 11.02 7.19
C LEU A 15 -5.86 9.90 8.10
N LYS A 16 -6.68 8.98 7.57
CA LYS A 16 -7.15 7.83 8.33
C LYS A 16 -6.00 6.93 8.76
N MET A 17 -5.00 6.73 7.89
CA MET A 17 -3.82 5.90 8.16
C MET A 17 -3.01 6.43 9.36
N ILE A 18 -2.83 7.76 9.47
CA ILE A 18 -2.23 8.41 10.64
C ILE A 18 -3.08 8.17 11.89
N ARG A 19 -4.39 8.43 11.81
CA ARG A 19 -5.32 8.31 12.96
C ARG A 19 -5.46 6.87 13.47
N SER A 20 -5.35 5.89 12.60
CA SER A 20 -5.39 4.45 12.94
C SER A 20 -4.03 3.90 13.40
N GLY A 21 -2.96 4.72 13.44
CA GLY A 21 -1.63 4.25 13.85
C GLY A 21 -0.97 3.29 12.86
N LEU A 22 -1.41 3.30 11.60
CA LEU A 22 -0.83 2.49 10.52
C LEU A 22 0.49 3.07 10.01
N THR A 23 0.74 4.36 10.24
CA THR A 23 1.99 5.05 9.93
C THR A 23 2.14 6.33 10.73
N THR A 24 3.25 7.05 10.54
CA THR A 24 3.54 8.38 11.09
C THR A 24 4.14 9.28 10.01
N GLY A 25 3.83 10.59 10.07
CA GLY A 25 4.37 11.60 9.15
C GLY A 25 4.04 11.31 7.69
N SER A 26 5.05 11.17 6.86
CA SER A 26 4.96 10.85 5.43
C SER A 26 5.23 9.38 5.11
N GLY A 27 5.28 8.51 6.13
CA GLY A 27 5.58 7.08 5.94
C GLY A 27 4.43 6.32 5.27
N GLY A 28 4.77 5.23 4.59
CA GLY A 28 3.80 4.45 3.81
C GLY A 28 3.27 5.20 2.59
N ASN A 29 2.39 4.57 1.83
CA ASN A 29 1.80 5.17 0.63
C ASN A 29 0.53 4.45 0.17
N LEU A 30 -0.28 5.16 -0.60
CA LEU A 30 -1.60 4.74 -1.06
C LEU A 30 -1.69 4.96 -2.57
N SER A 31 -2.28 4.03 -3.30
CA SER A 31 -2.62 4.25 -4.70
C SER A 31 -3.95 3.63 -5.10
N ILE A 32 -4.57 4.23 -6.13
CA ILE A 32 -5.82 3.75 -6.73
C ILE A 32 -5.64 3.72 -8.25
N LEU A 33 -5.90 2.56 -8.84
CA LEU A 33 -6.00 2.37 -10.28
C LEU A 33 -7.45 2.64 -10.72
N SER A 34 -7.63 3.50 -11.73
CA SER A 34 -8.88 3.58 -12.51
C SER A 34 -8.76 2.68 -13.74
N PRO A 35 -9.45 1.54 -13.80
CA PRO A 35 -9.41 0.68 -14.99
C PRO A 35 -9.99 1.36 -16.24
N ALA A 36 -10.98 2.25 -16.05
CA ALA A 36 -11.65 2.96 -17.15
C ALA A 36 -10.71 3.97 -17.84
N ASP A 37 -9.90 4.68 -17.06
CA ASP A 37 -8.97 5.69 -17.56
C ASP A 37 -7.58 5.11 -17.84
N ASN A 38 -7.30 3.91 -17.32
CA ASN A 38 -5.99 3.27 -17.33
C ASN A 38 -4.89 4.13 -16.69
N LEU A 39 -5.29 4.86 -15.62
CA LEU A 39 -4.45 5.77 -14.84
C LEU A 39 -4.40 5.36 -13.37
N ILE A 40 -3.36 5.78 -12.68
CA ILE A 40 -3.12 5.49 -11.26
C ILE A 40 -2.91 6.82 -10.52
N ALA A 41 -3.74 7.07 -9.51
CA ALA A 41 -3.48 8.10 -8.52
C ALA A 41 -2.65 7.54 -7.38
N ILE A 42 -1.59 8.25 -6.96
CA ILE A 42 -0.68 7.81 -5.88
C ILE A 42 -0.32 8.98 -4.98
N SER A 43 -0.14 8.69 -3.68
CA SER A 43 0.31 9.69 -2.71
C SER A 43 1.66 10.29 -3.08
N PRO A 44 1.90 11.58 -2.78
CA PRO A 44 3.16 12.24 -3.05
C PRO A 44 4.28 11.72 -2.14
N SER A 45 5.52 11.94 -2.53
CA SER A 45 6.70 11.62 -1.74
C SER A 45 7.04 12.76 -0.78
N GLY A 46 7.26 12.44 0.50
CA GLY A 46 7.89 13.35 1.47
C GLY A 46 7.00 14.50 1.98
N ILE A 47 5.69 14.40 1.81
CA ILE A 47 4.72 15.32 2.41
C ILE A 47 3.98 14.57 3.52
N ASP A 48 3.91 15.14 4.71
CA ASP A 48 3.17 14.56 5.84
C ASP A 48 1.68 14.51 5.51
N TYR A 49 1.01 13.41 5.85
CA TYR A 49 -0.40 13.21 5.49
C TYR A 49 -1.35 14.25 6.05
N ASP A 50 -0.99 14.90 7.16
CA ASP A 50 -1.76 16.03 7.70
C ASP A 50 -1.74 17.28 6.79
N ASP A 51 -0.74 17.39 5.91
CA ASP A 51 -0.53 18.51 4.99
C ASP A 51 -0.87 18.17 3.53
N VAL A 52 -1.04 16.87 3.19
CA VAL A 52 -1.35 16.45 1.82
C VAL A 52 -2.71 16.98 1.37
N THR A 53 -2.72 17.68 0.25
CA THR A 53 -3.95 18.15 -0.42
C THR A 53 -4.24 17.33 -1.67
N VAL A 54 -5.45 17.49 -2.21
CA VAL A 54 -5.86 16.84 -3.47
C VAL A 54 -4.95 17.22 -4.65
N ALA A 55 -4.36 18.43 -4.61
CA ALA A 55 -3.45 18.90 -5.65
C ALA A 55 -2.09 18.19 -5.62
N ASP A 56 -1.66 17.73 -4.43
CA ASP A 56 -0.36 17.09 -4.24
C ASP A 56 -0.35 15.63 -4.68
N VAL A 57 -1.52 14.97 -4.73
CA VAL A 57 -1.64 13.58 -5.24
C VAL A 57 -1.27 13.55 -6.71
N VAL A 58 -0.40 12.62 -7.09
CA VAL A 58 0.13 12.50 -8.45
C VAL A 58 -0.65 11.46 -9.24
N VAL A 59 -0.91 11.74 -10.52
CA VAL A 59 -1.49 10.76 -11.46
C VAL A 59 -0.44 10.32 -12.45
N VAL A 60 -0.28 9.01 -12.57
CA VAL A 60 0.66 8.38 -13.49
C VAL A 60 -0.05 7.41 -14.44
N ASP A 61 0.57 7.13 -15.58
CA ASP A 61 0.16 6.02 -16.43
C ASP A 61 0.73 4.67 -15.91
N ARG A 62 0.40 3.58 -16.59
CA ARG A 62 0.87 2.23 -16.23
C ARG A 62 2.39 2.03 -16.36
N ALA A 63 3.08 2.93 -17.06
CA ALA A 63 4.54 2.94 -17.16
C ALA A 63 5.21 3.81 -16.08
N GLY A 64 4.41 4.43 -15.19
CA GLY A 64 4.90 5.31 -14.12
C GLY A 64 5.22 6.73 -14.58
N LYS A 65 4.87 7.12 -15.80
CA LYS A 65 5.06 8.49 -16.29
C LYS A 65 3.97 9.40 -15.70
N ILE A 66 4.37 10.52 -15.14
CA ILE A 66 3.44 11.54 -14.62
C ILE A 66 2.59 12.08 -15.76
N VAL A 67 1.26 12.05 -15.56
CA VAL A 67 0.24 12.55 -16.47
C VAL A 67 -0.42 13.82 -15.93
N ASP A 68 -0.58 13.92 -14.59
CA ASP A 68 -1.16 15.09 -13.93
C ASP A 68 -0.65 15.20 -12.48
N GLY A 69 -0.30 16.43 -12.05
CA GLY A 69 0.26 16.75 -10.74
C GLY A 69 1.71 17.22 -10.82
N ASP A 70 2.10 18.11 -9.90
CA ASP A 70 3.40 18.77 -9.89
C ASP A 70 4.38 18.14 -8.87
N CYS A 71 3.87 17.32 -7.95
CA CYS A 71 4.68 16.66 -6.94
C CYS A 71 5.39 15.41 -7.50
N LYS A 72 6.41 14.94 -6.78
CA LYS A 72 6.99 13.62 -7.05
C LYS A 72 6.05 12.55 -6.49
N PRO A 73 5.75 11.49 -7.26
CA PRO A 73 5.04 10.34 -6.71
C PRO A 73 5.86 9.67 -5.63
N SER A 74 5.22 8.84 -4.79
CA SER A 74 5.93 8.00 -3.83
C SER A 74 7.15 7.33 -4.46
N SER A 75 8.26 7.30 -3.72
CA SER A 75 9.49 6.59 -4.13
C SER A 75 9.28 5.09 -4.33
N GLU A 76 8.16 4.56 -3.86
CA GLU A 76 7.79 3.16 -3.94
C GLU A 76 6.74 2.86 -5.02
N LEU A 77 6.50 3.81 -5.94
CA LEU A 77 5.63 3.63 -7.09
C LEU A 77 5.87 2.31 -7.83
N GLY A 78 7.12 1.85 -7.91
CA GLY A 78 7.50 0.65 -8.64
C GLY A 78 6.73 -0.60 -8.24
N PHE A 79 6.60 -0.91 -6.94
CA PHE A 79 5.85 -2.09 -6.53
C PHE A 79 4.33 -1.92 -6.69
N HIS A 80 3.78 -0.70 -6.60
CA HIS A 80 2.36 -0.47 -6.91
C HIS A 80 2.05 -0.83 -8.37
N LEU A 81 2.89 -0.36 -9.30
CA LEU A 81 2.76 -0.68 -10.72
C LEU A 81 2.87 -2.18 -10.97
N ALA A 82 3.85 -2.84 -10.32
CA ALA A 82 4.05 -4.28 -10.43
C ALA A 82 2.85 -5.09 -9.93
N LEU A 83 2.23 -4.68 -8.80
CA LEU A 83 1.02 -5.30 -8.26
C LEU A 83 -0.16 -5.17 -9.23
N TYR A 84 -0.41 -3.98 -9.78
CA TYR A 84 -1.47 -3.77 -10.78
C TYR A 84 -1.21 -4.50 -12.10
N ALA A 85 0.04 -4.76 -12.45
CA ALA A 85 0.38 -5.54 -13.64
C ALA A 85 0.21 -7.05 -13.41
N ALA A 86 0.52 -7.53 -12.22
CA ALA A 86 0.47 -8.96 -11.87
C ALA A 86 -0.96 -9.44 -11.55
N ARG A 87 -1.83 -8.57 -11.01
CA ARG A 87 -3.15 -8.93 -10.48
C ARG A 87 -4.22 -7.96 -11.00
N SER A 88 -4.93 -8.36 -12.04
CA SER A 88 -5.94 -7.51 -12.72
C SER A 88 -7.19 -7.21 -11.89
N GLU A 89 -7.45 -8.00 -10.84
CA GLU A 89 -8.60 -7.84 -9.95
C GLU A 89 -8.39 -6.76 -8.89
N ILE A 90 -7.14 -6.32 -8.63
CA ILE A 90 -6.87 -5.27 -7.64
C ILE A 90 -6.87 -3.89 -8.29
N THR A 91 -7.45 -2.92 -7.59
CA THR A 91 -7.45 -1.51 -7.99
C THR A 91 -6.99 -0.57 -6.87
N ALA A 92 -6.65 -1.09 -5.70
CA ALA A 92 -6.12 -0.31 -4.59
C ALA A 92 -4.94 -1.03 -3.92
N VAL A 93 -3.95 -0.24 -3.51
CA VAL A 93 -2.79 -0.68 -2.73
C VAL A 93 -2.60 0.27 -1.56
N VAL A 94 -2.40 -0.29 -0.37
CA VAL A 94 -2.08 0.43 0.88
C VAL A 94 -0.79 -0.15 1.44
N HIS A 95 0.21 0.69 1.60
CA HIS A 95 1.47 0.35 2.25
C HIS A 95 1.60 1.11 3.57
N THR A 96 1.96 0.39 4.64
CA THR A 96 1.99 0.92 6.00
C THR A 96 3.28 0.56 6.74
N HIS A 97 3.65 1.40 7.71
CA HIS A 97 4.76 1.17 8.63
C HIS A 97 4.25 1.01 10.07
N SER A 98 3.12 0.32 10.28
CA SER A 98 2.58 0.10 11.61
C SER A 98 3.58 -0.62 12.51
N VAL A 99 3.69 -0.18 13.77
CA VAL A 99 4.69 -0.69 14.73
C VAL A 99 4.65 -2.21 14.84
N TYR A 100 3.46 -2.78 14.99
CA TYR A 100 3.32 -4.22 15.22
C TYR A 100 3.63 -5.05 13.98
N ALA A 101 3.13 -4.66 12.79
CA ALA A 101 3.45 -5.35 11.54
C ALA A 101 4.94 -5.27 11.23
N THR A 102 5.54 -4.09 11.43
CA THR A 102 6.98 -3.90 11.25
C THR A 102 7.79 -4.72 12.25
N THR A 103 7.31 -4.88 13.49
CA THR A 103 7.96 -5.74 14.48
C THR A 103 8.04 -7.20 14.01
N LEU A 104 6.93 -7.78 13.53
CA LEU A 104 6.94 -9.14 12.95
C LEU A 104 7.88 -9.22 11.74
N ALA A 105 7.82 -8.22 10.87
CA ALA A 105 8.67 -8.14 9.70
C ALA A 105 10.17 -8.08 10.06
N CYS A 106 10.55 -7.37 11.12
CA CYS A 106 11.91 -7.31 11.66
C CYS A 106 12.35 -8.62 12.33
N LEU A 107 11.42 -9.38 12.90
CA LEU A 107 11.67 -10.72 13.44
C LEU A 107 11.76 -11.78 12.34
N HIS A 108 11.51 -11.41 11.09
CA HIS A 108 11.42 -12.32 9.94
C HIS A 108 10.34 -13.41 10.13
N TRP A 109 9.20 -13.05 10.73
CA TRP A 109 8.08 -13.93 10.94
C TRP A 109 6.94 -13.61 9.98
N GLU A 110 6.39 -14.64 9.33
CA GLU A 110 5.07 -14.53 8.70
C GLU A 110 3.98 -14.58 9.80
N LEU A 111 2.78 -14.12 9.50
CA LEU A 111 1.64 -14.24 10.40
C LEU A 111 0.78 -15.44 9.98
N PRO A 112 0.86 -16.57 10.71
CA PRO A 112 0.05 -17.76 10.41
C PRO A 112 -1.42 -17.54 10.83
N ALA A 113 -2.28 -18.52 10.55
CA ALA A 113 -3.71 -18.50 10.88
C ALA A 113 -3.98 -18.61 12.41
N VAL A 114 -3.50 -17.62 13.18
CA VAL A 114 -3.65 -17.58 14.64
C VAL A 114 -4.99 -17.02 15.11
N HIS A 115 -5.73 -16.38 14.21
CA HIS A 115 -7.01 -15.75 14.49
C HIS A 115 -7.86 -15.68 13.21
N TYR A 116 -9.20 -15.65 13.32
CA TYR A 116 -10.09 -15.63 12.16
C TYR A 116 -9.92 -14.41 11.23
N LEU A 117 -9.46 -13.27 11.76
CA LEU A 117 -9.22 -12.05 10.97
C LEU A 117 -8.05 -12.21 9.97
N VAL A 118 -7.17 -13.21 10.11
CA VAL A 118 -6.17 -13.52 9.09
C VAL A 118 -6.83 -13.78 7.74
N ALA A 119 -8.09 -14.24 7.74
CA ALA A 119 -8.89 -14.46 6.53
C ALA A 119 -9.06 -13.21 5.64
N PHE A 120 -8.83 -11.99 6.15
CA PHE A 120 -8.75 -10.79 5.31
C PHE A 120 -7.56 -10.83 4.34
N SER A 121 -6.46 -11.46 4.72
CA SER A 121 -5.34 -11.73 3.81
C SER A 121 -5.53 -13.02 3.01
N GLY A 122 -5.96 -14.08 3.68
CA GLY A 122 -6.06 -15.44 3.17
C GLY A 122 -5.93 -16.43 4.34
N ASP A 123 -5.13 -17.50 4.19
CA ASP A 123 -4.82 -18.43 5.28
C ASP A 123 -3.60 -18.01 6.11
N LYS A 124 -2.87 -16.98 5.68
CA LYS A 124 -1.76 -16.34 6.39
C LYS A 124 -1.46 -14.94 5.83
N VAL A 125 -0.54 -14.22 6.46
CA VAL A 125 0.15 -13.07 5.87
C VAL A 125 1.60 -13.48 5.64
N PRO A 126 2.02 -13.71 4.38
CA PRO A 126 3.39 -14.11 4.08
C PRO A 126 4.39 -12.98 4.35
N LEU A 127 5.68 -13.33 4.40
CA LEU A 127 6.79 -12.39 4.53
C LEU A 127 7.60 -12.37 3.23
N ALA A 128 7.73 -11.20 2.61
CA ALA A 128 8.63 -10.97 1.49
C ALA A 128 10.07 -10.75 1.99
N PRO A 129 11.09 -11.30 1.31
CA PRO A 129 12.49 -11.04 1.62
C PRO A 129 12.82 -9.55 1.58
N TYR A 130 13.79 -9.14 2.39
CA TYR A 130 14.28 -7.76 2.39
C TYR A 130 14.87 -7.37 1.04
N ALA A 131 14.52 -6.18 0.59
CA ALA A 131 15.22 -5.43 -0.44
C ALA A 131 15.10 -3.93 -0.13
N THR A 132 16.00 -3.12 -0.67
CA THR A 132 15.97 -1.67 -0.46
C THR A 132 14.69 -1.07 -1.06
N PHE A 133 14.07 -0.14 -0.33
CA PHE A 133 12.86 0.54 -0.80
C PHE A 133 13.07 1.22 -2.17
N GLY A 134 12.04 1.24 -3.00
CA GLY A 134 12.07 1.84 -4.33
C GLY A 134 12.84 1.05 -5.40
N THR A 135 13.35 -0.16 -5.09
CA THR A 135 14.06 -1.01 -6.06
C THR A 135 13.14 -2.00 -6.76
N ASP A 136 13.51 -2.42 -7.97
CA ASP A 136 12.83 -3.48 -8.71
C ASP A 136 12.90 -4.83 -7.96
N GLU A 137 13.95 -5.06 -7.18
CA GLU A 137 14.10 -6.24 -6.35
C GLU A 137 13.00 -6.31 -5.27
N LEU A 138 12.69 -5.18 -4.60
CA LEU A 138 11.58 -5.12 -3.66
C LEU A 138 10.26 -5.44 -4.34
N ALA A 139 9.99 -4.83 -5.49
CA ALA A 139 8.77 -5.10 -6.25
C ALA A 139 8.64 -6.58 -6.62
N LYS A 140 9.72 -7.21 -7.08
CA LYS A 140 9.77 -8.65 -7.39
C LYS A 140 9.49 -9.50 -6.16
N ASN A 141 10.16 -9.23 -5.03
CA ASN A 141 9.98 -9.98 -3.78
C ASN A 141 8.53 -9.89 -3.27
N ILE A 142 7.90 -8.71 -3.39
CA ILE A 142 6.48 -8.51 -3.05
C ILE A 142 5.60 -9.40 -3.92
N ILE A 143 5.75 -9.37 -5.25
CA ILE A 143 4.93 -10.14 -6.18
C ILE A 143 5.07 -11.65 -5.93
N GLU A 144 6.30 -12.14 -5.76
CA GLU A 144 6.57 -13.56 -5.52
C GLU A 144 5.99 -14.04 -4.18
N SER A 145 6.02 -13.19 -3.14
CA SER A 145 5.55 -13.54 -1.81
C SER A 145 4.05 -13.38 -1.62
N ILE A 146 3.45 -12.32 -2.17
CA ILE A 146 2.03 -12.04 -1.98
C ILE A 146 1.14 -13.08 -2.68
N GLY A 147 1.55 -13.59 -3.87
CA GLY A 147 0.77 -14.59 -4.60
C GLY A 147 -0.71 -14.21 -4.72
N SER A 148 -1.59 -15.06 -4.18
CA SER A 148 -3.05 -14.84 -4.12
C SER A 148 -3.53 -14.16 -2.82
N TYR A 149 -2.63 -13.88 -1.88
CA TYR A 149 -2.97 -13.20 -0.61
C TYR A 149 -3.32 -11.73 -0.83
N ASN A 150 -4.09 -11.16 0.10
CA ASN A 150 -4.44 -9.73 0.06
C ASN A 150 -3.50 -8.85 0.91
N ALA A 151 -2.55 -9.46 1.61
CA ALA A 151 -1.53 -8.73 2.35
C ALA A 151 -0.20 -9.51 2.36
N VAL A 152 0.91 -8.78 2.51
CA VAL A 152 2.26 -9.32 2.66
C VAL A 152 3.07 -8.43 3.60
N LEU A 153 3.78 -9.04 4.55
CA LEU A 153 4.80 -8.37 5.37
C LEU A 153 6.08 -8.21 4.54
N LEU A 154 6.76 -7.08 4.72
CA LEU A 154 8.03 -6.78 4.07
C LEU A 154 9.15 -6.84 5.12
N ALA A 155 10.09 -7.77 4.99
CA ALA A 155 11.17 -7.93 5.97
C ALA A 155 11.87 -6.60 6.26
N ASN A 156 12.01 -6.23 7.53
CA ASN A 156 12.62 -4.99 8.04
C ASN A 156 11.98 -3.70 7.49
N HIS A 157 10.69 -3.71 7.09
CA HIS A 157 10.09 -2.56 6.42
C HIS A 157 8.66 -2.28 6.90
N GLY A 158 7.68 -3.12 6.60
CA GLY A 158 6.28 -2.87 6.91
C GLY A 158 5.32 -3.89 6.32
N LEU A 159 4.13 -3.41 5.91
CA LEU A 159 3.04 -4.23 5.35
C LEU A 159 2.56 -3.60 4.03
N VAL A 160 2.24 -4.44 3.05
CA VAL A 160 1.46 -4.06 1.87
C VAL A 160 0.15 -4.83 1.89
N ALA A 161 -0.97 -4.11 1.67
CA ALA A 161 -2.30 -4.66 1.49
C ALA A 161 -2.84 -4.29 0.11
N VAL A 162 -3.68 -5.16 -0.47
CA VAL A 162 -4.29 -4.98 -1.79
C VAL A 162 -5.76 -5.38 -1.78
N ALA A 163 -6.59 -4.72 -2.60
CA ALA A 163 -7.98 -5.10 -2.82
C ALA A 163 -8.55 -4.50 -4.12
N SER A 164 -9.82 -4.80 -4.41
CA SER A 164 -10.57 -4.28 -5.56
C SER A 164 -11.09 -2.85 -5.37
N ASP A 165 -10.88 -2.23 -4.20
CA ASP A 165 -11.19 -0.83 -3.89
C ASP A 165 -10.44 -0.38 -2.64
N MET A 166 -10.33 0.95 -2.45
CA MET A 166 -9.57 1.55 -1.35
C MET A 166 -10.16 1.21 0.03
N LYS A 167 -11.49 1.15 0.16
CA LYS A 167 -12.14 0.83 1.43
C LYS A 167 -11.77 -0.57 1.90
N ASN A 168 -11.91 -1.55 1.02
CA ASN A 168 -11.58 -2.94 1.34
C ASN A 168 -10.07 -3.12 1.56
N CYS A 169 -9.23 -2.46 0.74
CA CYS A 169 -7.78 -2.49 0.89
C CYS A 169 -7.33 -1.94 2.25
N PHE A 170 -7.88 -0.81 2.65
CA PHE A 170 -7.59 -0.21 3.95
C PHE A 170 -8.08 -1.09 5.10
N ASN A 171 -9.26 -1.70 4.96
CA ASN A 171 -9.78 -2.63 5.96
C ASN A 171 -8.86 -3.85 6.15
N VAL A 172 -8.30 -4.41 5.07
CA VAL A 172 -7.28 -5.48 5.18
C VAL A 172 -6.11 -5.00 6.05
N ALA A 173 -5.57 -3.80 5.81
CA ALA A 173 -4.45 -3.27 6.58
C ALA A 173 -4.81 -3.05 8.06
N GLU A 174 -6.01 -2.50 8.37
CA GLU A 174 -6.48 -2.28 9.74
C GLU A 174 -6.69 -3.60 10.49
N GLU A 175 -7.31 -4.60 9.86
CA GLU A 175 -7.57 -5.90 10.49
C GLU A 175 -6.29 -6.67 10.76
N ILE A 176 -5.31 -6.64 9.85
CA ILE A 176 -4.01 -7.26 10.09
C ILE A 176 -3.26 -6.55 11.22
N LEU A 177 -3.31 -5.20 11.30
CA LEU A 177 -2.75 -4.47 12.44
C LEU A 177 -3.41 -4.87 13.76
N SER A 178 -4.74 -4.94 13.79
CA SER A 178 -5.53 -5.32 14.97
C SER A 178 -5.13 -6.69 15.51
N LEU A 179 -4.93 -7.67 14.63
CA LEU A 179 -4.46 -9.00 14.95
C LEU A 179 -3.13 -9.03 15.69
N ILE A 180 -2.18 -8.28 15.18
CA ILE A 180 -0.81 -8.27 15.71
C ILE A 180 -0.77 -7.48 17.03
N HIS A 181 -1.65 -6.47 17.17
CA HIS A 181 -1.78 -5.67 18.40
C HIS A 181 -2.36 -6.47 19.58
N ILE A 182 -3.23 -7.44 19.31
CA ILE A 182 -3.80 -8.32 20.36
C ILE A 182 -2.72 -9.16 21.03
#